data_20f12101c778ead274eca726e8558179
#
_entry.id   20f12101c778ead274eca726e8558179
#
_cell.length_a   1.000
_cell.length_b   1.000
_cell.length_c   1.000
_cell.angle_alpha   90.00
_cell.angle_beta   90.00
_cell.angle_gamma   90.00
#
_symmetry.space_group_name_H-M   'P 1'
#
loop_
_entity.id
_entity.type
_entity.pdbx_description
1 polymer ?
#
loop_
_entity_poly.entity_id
_entity_poly.type
_entity_poly.pdbx_seq_one_letter_code
_entity_poly.pdbx_strand_id
1 'polypeptide(L)'
;MKQEIVSNKFINNLLNDSSVEEIWINSPGKIFIARNGVSELTNNVLNENELIVLLEQLLRNSGRRLDTTHPFVDAFLPDGSRLHAVIPNITQKWPAINIRKFKESSLKLNDL
;
A
#
# COMPACT_ATOMS: atom_id res chain seq x y z
N MET A 1 -16.46 -11.25 -0.73
CA MET A 1 -16.23 -10.92 -2.14
C MET A 1 -15.01 -10.02 -2.26
N LYS A 2 -14.13 -10.33 -3.18
CA LYS A 2 -12.91 -9.55 -3.37
C LYS A 2 -13.19 -8.30 -4.20
N GLN A 3 -12.58 -7.19 -3.82
CA GLN A 3 -12.66 -5.95 -4.57
C GLN A 3 -11.44 -5.80 -5.47
N GLU A 4 -11.62 -5.16 -6.63
CA GLU A 4 -10.49 -4.73 -7.42
C GLU A 4 -10.14 -3.31 -7.02
N ILE A 5 -9.09 -3.17 -6.22
CA ILE A 5 -8.59 -1.88 -5.76
C ILE A 5 -7.52 -1.38 -6.72
N VAL A 6 -6.65 -2.30 -7.15
CA VAL A 6 -5.60 -2.02 -8.11
C VAL A 6 -5.57 -3.12 -9.16
N SER A 7 -5.01 -2.82 -10.34
CA SER A 7 -4.98 -3.78 -11.45
C SER A 7 -3.92 -4.86 -11.29
N ASN A 8 -2.84 -4.59 -10.56
CA ASN A 8 -1.82 -5.62 -10.33
C ASN A 8 -2.42 -6.72 -9.46
N LYS A 9 -2.49 -7.93 -10.00
CA LYS A 9 -3.17 -9.04 -9.33
C LYS A 9 -2.51 -9.41 -8.01
N PHE A 10 -1.18 -9.42 -7.97
CA PHE A 10 -0.47 -9.78 -6.76
C PHE A 10 -0.77 -8.79 -5.63
N ILE A 11 -0.64 -7.49 -5.92
CA ILE A 11 -0.92 -6.46 -4.93
C ILE A 11 -2.39 -6.47 -4.55
N ASN A 12 -3.28 -6.62 -5.53
CA ASN A 12 -4.70 -6.66 -5.23
C ASN A 12 -5.07 -7.84 -4.32
N ASN A 13 -4.43 -8.99 -4.54
CA ASN A 13 -4.64 -10.15 -3.68
C ASN A 13 -4.16 -9.87 -2.26
N LEU A 14 -3.03 -9.19 -2.10
CA LEU A 14 -2.55 -8.80 -0.77
C LEU A 14 -3.53 -7.86 -0.08
N LEU A 15 -4.09 -6.91 -0.82
CA LEU A 15 -5.07 -5.97 -0.26
C LEU A 15 -6.34 -6.69 0.20
N ASN A 16 -6.70 -7.79 -0.45
CA ASN A 16 -7.88 -8.57 -0.10
C ASN A 16 -7.59 -9.72 0.87
N ASP A 17 -6.34 -9.95 1.22
CA ASP A 17 -5.94 -11.05 2.10
C ASP A 17 -6.05 -10.60 3.56
N SER A 18 -6.99 -11.19 4.29
CA SER A 18 -7.25 -10.78 5.67
C SER A 18 -6.08 -11.07 6.61
N SER A 19 -5.16 -11.96 6.23
CA SER A 19 -3.98 -12.26 7.05
C SER A 19 -2.87 -11.24 6.87
N VAL A 20 -2.91 -10.44 5.81
CA VAL A 20 -1.90 -9.40 5.56
C VAL A 20 -2.30 -8.14 6.32
N GLU A 21 -1.41 -7.67 7.17
CA GLU A 21 -1.64 -6.51 8.03
C GLU A 21 -1.07 -5.24 7.45
N GLU A 22 0.03 -5.35 6.75
CA GLU A 22 0.74 -4.18 6.24
C GLU A 22 1.55 -4.55 5.00
N ILE A 23 1.69 -3.58 4.09
CA ILE A 23 2.43 -3.74 2.84
C ILE A 23 3.39 -2.56 2.72
N TRP A 24 4.67 -2.85 2.43
CA TRP A 24 5.69 -1.82 2.18
C TRP A 24 6.31 -2.05 0.81
N ILE A 25 6.42 -0.99 0.03
CA ILE A 25 7.09 -1.02 -1.27
C ILE A 25 7.98 0.22 -1.34
N ASN A 26 9.30 0.00 -1.30
CA ASN A 26 10.28 1.08 -1.38
C ASN A 26 11.06 1.05 -2.68
N SER A 27 10.92 -0.01 -3.44
CA SER A 27 11.52 -0.16 -4.76
C SER A 27 10.76 -1.24 -5.51
N PRO A 28 10.84 -1.26 -6.85
CA PRO A 28 10.11 -2.25 -7.63
C PRO A 28 10.45 -3.69 -7.27
N GLY A 29 11.72 -3.94 -6.92
CA GLY A 29 12.17 -5.31 -6.66
C GLY A 29 11.90 -5.82 -5.26
N LYS A 30 11.29 -5.01 -4.37
CA LYS A 30 11.13 -5.43 -2.97
C LYS A 30 9.76 -5.04 -2.46
N ILE A 31 8.94 -6.07 -2.25
CA ILE A 31 7.62 -5.91 -1.66
C ILE A 31 7.61 -6.67 -0.35
N PHE A 32 7.52 -5.94 0.75
CA PHE A 32 7.45 -6.53 2.09
C PHE A 32 6.02 -6.53 2.59
N ILE A 33 5.67 -7.56 3.35
CA ILE A 33 4.36 -7.62 4.00
C ILE A 33 4.55 -8.03 5.45
N ALA A 34 3.53 -7.77 6.27
CA ALA A 34 3.48 -8.26 7.64
C ALA A 34 2.25 -9.14 7.81
N ARG A 35 2.46 -10.28 8.46
CA ARG A 35 1.40 -11.21 8.89
C ARG A 35 1.65 -11.57 10.33
N ASN A 36 0.61 -11.41 11.18
CA ASN A 36 0.70 -11.77 12.60
C ASN A 36 1.91 -11.11 13.28
N GLY A 37 2.19 -9.86 12.92
CA GLY A 37 3.30 -9.11 13.50
C GLY A 37 4.67 -9.47 12.95
N VAL A 38 4.74 -10.38 11.98
CA VAL A 38 6.02 -10.82 11.40
C VAL A 38 6.14 -10.26 9.98
N SER A 39 7.24 -9.56 9.72
CA SER A 39 7.54 -9.01 8.40
C SER A 39 8.25 -10.05 7.54
N GLU A 40 7.91 -10.07 6.26
CA GLU A 40 8.57 -10.96 5.31
C GLU A 40 8.69 -10.29 3.94
N LEU A 41 9.75 -10.62 3.21
CA LEU A 41 9.93 -10.18 1.83
C LEU A 41 9.20 -11.18 0.93
N THR A 42 8.33 -10.68 0.06
CA THR A 42 7.61 -11.55 -0.86
C THR A 42 8.51 -11.95 -2.03
N ASN A 43 8.08 -12.98 -2.77
CA ASN A 43 8.81 -13.46 -3.95
C ASN A 43 8.46 -12.71 -5.22
N ASN A 44 7.51 -11.78 -5.16
CA ASN A 44 7.09 -11.03 -6.33
C ASN A 44 7.80 -9.70 -6.42
N VAL A 45 8.00 -9.24 -7.65
CA VAL A 45 8.61 -7.93 -7.92
C VAL A 45 7.72 -7.18 -8.90
N LEU A 46 7.82 -5.86 -8.86
CA LEU A 46 7.18 -4.97 -9.82
C LEU A 46 8.26 -4.44 -10.75
N ASN A 47 7.91 -4.16 -12.01
CA ASN A 47 8.78 -3.34 -12.82
C ASN A 47 8.46 -1.87 -12.56
N GLU A 48 9.26 -0.97 -13.14
CA GLU A 48 9.08 0.47 -12.89
C GLU A 48 7.69 0.96 -13.26
N ASN A 49 7.19 0.54 -14.44
CA ASN A 49 5.87 0.93 -14.89
C ASN A 49 4.78 0.43 -13.94
N GLU A 50 4.89 -0.80 -13.50
CA GLU A 50 3.91 -1.37 -12.58
C GLU A 50 3.88 -0.60 -11.26
N LEU A 51 5.04 -0.18 -10.77
CA LEU A 51 5.09 0.61 -9.55
C LEU A 51 4.42 1.96 -9.74
N ILE A 52 4.67 2.63 -10.86
CA ILE A 52 4.07 3.93 -11.16
C ILE A 52 2.55 3.79 -11.29
N VAL A 53 2.09 2.79 -12.03
CA VAL A 53 0.66 2.55 -12.21
C VAL A 53 -0.01 2.24 -10.87
N LEU A 54 0.64 1.44 -10.04
CA LEU A 54 0.14 1.12 -8.71
C LEU A 54 -0.04 2.38 -7.88
N LEU A 55 0.99 3.23 -7.84
CA LEU A 55 0.91 4.47 -7.08
C LEU A 55 -0.22 5.36 -7.60
N GLU A 56 -0.35 5.50 -8.92
CA GLU A 56 -1.42 6.31 -9.50
C GLU A 56 -2.81 5.79 -9.11
N GLN A 57 -3.00 4.47 -9.12
CA GLN A 57 -4.28 3.88 -8.75
C GLN A 57 -4.59 4.09 -7.27
N LEU A 58 -3.59 3.93 -6.41
CA LEU A 58 -3.78 4.16 -4.98
C LEU A 58 -4.14 5.61 -4.69
N LEU A 59 -3.47 6.56 -5.37
CA LEU A 59 -3.77 7.97 -5.21
C LEU A 59 -5.17 8.31 -5.69
N ARG A 60 -5.57 7.74 -6.84
CA ARG A 60 -6.91 7.95 -7.36
C ARG A 60 -7.97 7.45 -6.39
N ASN A 61 -7.74 6.28 -5.81
CA ASN A 61 -8.67 5.70 -4.84
C ASN A 61 -8.73 6.50 -3.54
N SER A 62 -7.66 7.20 -3.19
CA SER A 62 -7.62 8.00 -1.96
C SER A 62 -8.14 9.41 -2.16
N GLY A 63 -8.27 9.86 -3.42
CA GLY A 63 -8.66 11.23 -3.72
C GLY A 63 -7.57 12.26 -3.42
N ARG A 64 -6.34 11.81 -3.24
CA ARG A 64 -5.22 12.69 -2.88
C ARG A 64 -4.28 12.88 -4.06
N ARG A 65 -3.45 13.91 -3.96
CA ARG A 65 -2.44 14.24 -4.96
C ARG A 65 -1.05 14.10 -4.34
N LEU A 66 -0.11 13.63 -5.15
CA LEU A 66 1.28 13.50 -4.74
C LEU A 66 2.13 14.16 -5.83
N ASP A 67 2.82 15.26 -5.49
CA ASP A 67 3.69 15.98 -6.41
C ASP A 67 4.74 16.77 -5.62
N THR A 68 5.53 17.61 -6.32
CA THR A 68 6.61 18.34 -5.66
C THR A 68 6.13 19.34 -4.61
N THR A 69 4.89 19.83 -4.72
CA THR A 69 4.31 20.72 -3.71
C THR A 69 3.61 19.94 -2.62
N HIS A 70 3.27 18.67 -2.87
CA HIS A 70 2.66 17.78 -1.90
C HIS A 70 3.46 16.48 -1.90
N PRO A 71 4.65 16.48 -1.27
CA PRO A 71 5.59 15.36 -1.41
C PRO A 71 5.21 14.11 -0.65
N PHE A 72 4.20 14.16 0.19
CA PHE A 72 3.71 12.96 0.86
C PHE A 72 2.20 12.99 0.98
N VAL A 73 1.62 11.81 1.10
CA VAL A 73 0.19 11.60 1.26
C VAL A 73 -0.04 10.69 2.46
N ASP A 74 -1.01 11.05 3.28
CA ASP A 74 -1.51 10.23 4.36
C ASP A 74 -3.03 10.26 4.24
N ALA A 75 -3.62 9.15 3.81
CA ALA A 75 -5.03 9.10 3.46
C ALA A 75 -5.60 7.72 3.71
N PHE A 76 -6.92 7.59 3.53
CA PHE A 76 -7.58 6.30 3.64
C PHE A 76 -8.00 5.81 2.25
N LEU A 77 -7.90 4.52 2.04
CA LEU A 77 -8.44 3.85 0.87
C LEU A 77 -9.92 3.51 1.12
N PRO A 78 -10.67 3.20 0.06
CA PRO A 78 -12.10 2.92 0.22
C PRO A 78 -12.43 1.79 1.19
N ASP A 79 -11.52 0.84 1.37
CA ASP A 79 -11.73 -0.29 2.28
C ASP A 79 -11.37 0.04 3.73
N GLY A 80 -11.00 1.30 4.03
CA GLY A 80 -10.59 1.71 5.35
C GLY A 80 -9.10 1.57 5.62
N SER A 81 -8.34 0.99 4.70
CA SER A 81 -6.89 0.89 4.85
C SER A 81 -6.25 2.26 4.78
N ARG A 82 -5.14 2.43 5.49
CA ARG A 82 -4.42 3.69 5.51
C ARG A 82 -3.26 3.66 4.53
N LEU A 83 -3.23 4.65 3.66
CA LEU A 83 -2.18 4.81 2.66
C LEU A 83 -1.23 5.90 3.09
N HIS A 84 0.06 5.58 3.11
CA HIS A 84 1.12 6.56 3.31
C HIS A 84 2.08 6.44 2.14
N ALA A 85 2.26 7.52 1.39
CA ALA A 85 3.12 7.52 0.21
C ALA A 85 3.99 8.78 0.19
N VAL A 86 5.23 8.62 -0.22
CA VAL A 86 6.21 9.71 -0.29
C VAL A 86 6.88 9.65 -1.65
N ILE A 87 6.98 10.80 -2.34
CA ILE A 87 7.70 10.83 -3.61
C ILE A 87 9.21 10.73 -3.36
N PRO A 88 9.98 10.24 -4.35
CA PRO A 88 11.43 10.16 -4.18
C PRO A 88 12.04 11.57 -4.11
N ASN A 89 13.04 11.70 -3.26
CA ASN A 89 13.85 12.92 -3.19
C ASN A 89 15.17 12.70 -3.92
N ILE A 90 16.11 13.63 -3.73
CA ILE A 90 17.41 13.56 -4.44
C ILE A 90 18.17 12.27 -4.15
N THR A 91 18.04 11.75 -2.92
CA THR A 91 18.80 10.56 -2.49
C THR A 91 18.06 9.26 -2.70
N GLN A 92 16.77 9.32 -3.02
CA GLN A 92 15.94 8.13 -3.22
C GLN A 92 15.46 8.08 -4.66
N LYS A 93 15.54 6.91 -5.25
CA LYS A 93 15.12 6.74 -6.65
C LYS A 93 13.62 6.47 -6.79
N TRP A 94 13.02 5.81 -5.82
CA TRP A 94 11.65 5.30 -5.91
C TRP A 94 10.76 5.90 -4.85
N PRO A 95 9.45 6.01 -5.13
CA PRO A 95 8.52 6.40 -4.08
C PRO A 95 8.45 5.33 -3.00
N ALA A 96 8.16 5.75 -1.78
CA ALA A 96 7.89 4.83 -0.68
C ALA A 96 6.38 4.72 -0.52
N ILE A 97 5.87 3.49 -0.47
CA ILE A 97 4.44 3.22 -0.31
C ILE A 97 4.26 2.32 0.90
N ASN A 98 3.39 2.73 1.81
CA ASN A 98 3.03 1.92 2.96
C ASN A 98 1.50 1.87 3.05
N ILE A 99 0.97 0.67 3.15
CA ILE A 99 -0.46 0.47 3.31
C ILE A 99 -0.66 -0.35 4.58
N ARG A 100 -1.34 0.25 5.56
CA ARG A 100 -1.72 -0.44 6.78
C ARG A 100 -3.18 -0.83 6.66
N LYS A 101 -3.43 -2.13 6.69
CA LYS A 101 -4.76 -2.64 6.41
C LYS A 101 -5.70 -2.44 7.60
N PHE A 102 -6.94 -2.11 7.29
CA PHE A 102 -7.99 -2.04 8.29
C PHE A 102 -8.34 -3.44 8.76
N LYS A 103 -8.49 -3.58 10.09
CA LYS A 103 -8.88 -4.86 10.69
C LYS A 103 -10.14 -4.66 11.53
N GLU A 104 -11.21 -5.28 11.10
CA GLU A 104 -12.48 -5.22 11.82
C GLU A 104 -12.35 -5.81 13.22
N SER A 105 -11.56 -6.87 13.37
CA SER A 105 -11.35 -7.50 14.66
C SER A 105 -10.74 -6.55 15.68
N SER A 106 -9.88 -5.63 15.24
CA SER A 106 -9.27 -4.63 16.12
C SER A 106 -10.31 -3.67 16.66
N LEU A 107 -11.28 -3.29 15.83
CA LEU A 107 -12.36 -2.42 16.27
C LEU A 107 -13.21 -3.08 17.35
N LYS A 108 -13.50 -4.34 17.17
CA LYS A 108 -14.29 -5.09 18.17
C LYS A 108 -13.60 -5.12 19.53
N LEU A 109 -12.29 -5.28 19.54
CA LEU A 109 -11.52 -5.26 20.77
C LEU A 109 -11.58 -3.90 21.46
N ASN A 110 -11.59 -2.84 20.68
CA ASN A 110 -11.63 -1.49 21.21
C ASN A 110 -13.00 -1.12 21.76
N ASP A 111 -14.04 -1.79 21.34
CA ASP A 111 -15.39 -1.55 21.82
C ASP A 111 -15.64 -2.17 23.19
N LEU A 112 -14.76 -3.00 23.63
CA LEU A 112 -14.86 -3.60 24.93
C LEU A 112 -14.32 -2.69 26.00
#